data_e4a7d56292a94a0f2aa9148c3cbdd4b4
#
_entry.id   e4a7d56292a94a0f2aa9148c3cbdd4b4
#
_cell.length_a   1.000
_cell.length_b   1.000
_cell.length_c   1.000
_cell.angle_alpha   90.00
_cell.angle_beta   90.00
_cell.angle_gamma   90.00
#
_symmetry.space_group_name_H-M   'P 1'
#
loop_
_entity.id
_entity.type
_entity.pdbx_description
1 polymer ?
#
loop_
_entity_poly.entity_id
_entity_poly.type
_entity_poly.pdbx_seq_one_letter_code
_entity_poly.pdbx_strand_id
1 'polypeptide(L)'
;MIGTKEIYTVLKADSGVLALVTNAGTVEKPNFRIAAATVEPKTWQVTESTITIYQSGPDSLGEIYDVNHTVNCRASTETKAKNLARAVATALHRVTFSKMMFYCSVEQVIPPADETDNFNNPVTVRVMGTK
;
A
#
# COMPACT_ATOMS: atom_id res chain seq x y z
N MET A 1 -6.17 -2.76 14.34
CA MET A 1 -4.82 -2.26 14.06
C MET A 1 -4.87 -0.78 13.72
N ILE A 2 -4.03 -0.01 14.34
CA ILE A 2 -3.97 1.44 14.16
C ILE A 2 -3.26 1.76 12.86
N GLY A 3 -3.93 2.45 11.98
CA GLY A 3 -3.34 2.95 10.74
C GLY A 3 -3.63 2.14 9.49
N THR A 4 -3.75 0.82 9.58
CA THR A 4 -3.96 -0.04 8.40
C THR A 4 -5.25 0.32 7.65
N LYS A 5 -6.35 0.45 8.37
CA LYS A 5 -7.65 0.81 7.80
C LYS A 5 -7.63 2.21 7.19
N GLU A 6 -6.97 3.14 7.85
CA GLU A 6 -6.87 4.54 7.42
C GLU A 6 -6.04 4.65 6.14
N ILE A 7 -4.92 3.95 6.08
CA ILE A 7 -4.09 3.88 4.87
C ILE A 7 -4.93 3.29 3.71
N TYR A 8 -5.61 2.19 3.95
CA TYR A 8 -6.49 1.56 2.96
C TYR A 8 -7.54 2.56 2.45
N THR A 9 -8.18 3.28 3.35
CA THR A 9 -9.22 4.26 2.99
C THR A 9 -8.67 5.38 2.11
N VAL A 10 -7.51 5.93 2.44
CA VAL A 10 -6.88 7.00 1.65
C VAL A 10 -6.52 6.48 0.26
N LEU A 11 -5.91 5.31 0.16
CA LEU A 11 -5.49 4.75 -1.14
C LEU A 11 -6.68 4.39 -2.02
N LYS A 12 -7.75 3.87 -1.46
CA LYS A 12 -8.97 3.54 -2.21
C LYS A 12 -9.71 4.77 -2.73
N ALA A 13 -9.43 5.93 -2.18
CA ALA A 13 -10.05 7.19 -2.60
C ALA A 13 -9.15 8.01 -3.52
N ASP A 14 -7.91 7.61 -3.75
CA ASP A 14 -6.94 8.37 -4.54
C ASP A 14 -6.99 7.95 -6.01
N SER A 15 -7.40 8.86 -6.89
CA SER A 15 -7.52 8.57 -8.32
C SER A 15 -6.19 8.25 -8.98
N GLY A 16 -5.08 8.85 -8.52
CA GLY A 16 -3.75 8.57 -9.05
C GLY A 16 -3.29 7.15 -8.74
N VAL A 17 -3.58 6.66 -7.55
CA VAL A 17 -3.30 5.28 -7.16
C VAL A 17 -4.19 4.31 -7.94
N LEU A 18 -5.50 4.58 -7.98
CA LEU A 18 -6.45 3.69 -8.65
C LEU A 18 -6.20 3.58 -10.15
N ALA A 19 -5.63 4.61 -10.77
CA ALA A 19 -5.26 4.55 -12.20
C ALA A 19 -4.14 3.54 -12.49
N LEU A 20 -3.34 3.17 -11.50
CA LEU A 20 -2.19 2.27 -11.64
C LEU A 20 -2.44 0.87 -11.09
N VAL A 21 -3.49 0.69 -10.31
CA VAL A 21 -3.85 -0.62 -9.71
C VAL A 21 -4.81 -1.35 -10.61
N THR A 22 -4.61 -2.66 -10.75
CA THR A 22 -5.52 -3.50 -11.53
C THR A 22 -6.91 -3.50 -10.92
N ASN A 23 -7.90 -3.21 -11.77
CA ASN A 23 -9.31 -3.35 -11.43
C ASN A 23 -9.81 -4.63 -12.09
N ALA A 24 -10.06 -5.66 -11.29
CA ALA A 24 -10.57 -6.94 -11.76
C ALA A 24 -12.10 -6.97 -11.89
N GLY A 25 -12.76 -5.90 -11.50
CA GLY A 25 -14.20 -5.74 -11.65
C GLY A 25 -14.59 -4.92 -12.88
N THR A 26 -15.73 -4.28 -12.81
CA THR A 26 -16.27 -3.41 -13.86
C THR A 26 -16.27 -1.95 -13.39
N VAL A 27 -16.62 -1.04 -14.29
CA VAL A 27 -16.77 0.37 -13.92
C VAL A 27 -17.88 0.54 -12.87
N GLU A 28 -18.95 -0.23 -12.97
CA GLU A 28 -20.08 -0.17 -12.04
C GLU A 28 -19.80 -0.88 -10.71
N LYS A 29 -19.03 -1.97 -10.76
CA LYS A 29 -18.64 -2.75 -9.58
C LYS A 29 -17.11 -2.94 -9.59
N PRO A 30 -16.35 -1.91 -9.22
CA PRO A 30 -14.90 -2.00 -9.25
C PRO A 30 -14.38 -2.98 -8.20
N ASN A 31 -13.31 -3.66 -8.56
CA ASN A 31 -12.59 -4.58 -7.66
C ASN A 31 -11.09 -4.32 -7.82
N PHE A 32 -10.64 -3.25 -7.21
CA PHE A 32 -9.23 -2.89 -7.23
C PHE A 32 -8.40 -3.84 -6.35
N ARG A 33 -7.24 -4.22 -6.84
CA ARG A 33 -6.33 -5.15 -6.16
C ARG A 33 -5.58 -4.46 -5.03
N ILE A 34 -6.32 -4.01 -4.02
CA ILE A 34 -5.79 -3.42 -2.79
C ILE A 34 -6.35 -4.21 -1.61
N ALA A 35 -5.49 -4.74 -0.77
CA ALA A 35 -5.91 -5.53 0.39
C ALA A 35 -5.09 -5.21 1.64
N ALA A 36 -5.75 -5.26 2.79
CA ALA A 36 -5.09 -5.19 4.08
C ALA A 36 -4.65 -6.61 4.47
N ALA A 37 -3.49 -7.04 3.97
CA ALA A 37 -3.00 -8.40 4.16
C ALA A 37 -1.47 -8.44 4.07
N THR A 38 -0.86 -9.35 4.80
CA THR A 38 0.59 -9.57 4.76
C THR A 38 1.03 -10.25 3.47
N VAL A 39 0.17 -11.12 2.94
CA VAL A 39 0.42 -11.90 1.73
C VAL A 39 -0.69 -11.64 0.73
N GLU A 40 -0.33 -11.59 -0.56
CA GLU A 40 -1.34 -11.43 -1.60
C GLU A 40 -2.34 -12.59 -1.60
N PRO A 41 -3.63 -12.30 -1.80
CA PRO A 41 -4.62 -13.35 -2.03
C PRO A 41 -4.22 -14.23 -3.21
N LYS A 42 -4.39 -15.53 -3.06
CA LYS A 42 -3.96 -16.53 -4.07
C LYS A 42 -4.69 -16.40 -5.41
N THR A 43 -5.83 -15.73 -5.42
CA THR A 43 -6.61 -15.50 -6.65
C THR A 43 -6.05 -14.39 -7.52
N TRP A 44 -5.12 -13.60 -7.01
CA TRP A 44 -4.51 -12.52 -7.77
C TRP A 44 -3.44 -13.07 -8.71
N GLN A 45 -3.36 -12.49 -9.90
CA GLN A 45 -2.43 -12.93 -10.93
C GLN A 45 -1.11 -12.18 -10.83
N VAL A 46 -0.01 -12.85 -11.19
CA VAL A 46 1.32 -12.24 -11.19
C VAL A 46 1.43 -11.06 -12.16
N THR A 47 0.58 -11.02 -13.19
CA THR A 47 0.54 -9.92 -14.15
C THR A 47 -0.19 -8.69 -13.67
N GLU A 48 -0.89 -8.79 -12.55
CA GLU A 48 -1.67 -7.68 -12.00
C GLU A 48 -0.80 -6.72 -11.20
N SER A 49 -1.18 -5.44 -11.22
CA SER A 49 -0.59 -4.41 -10.35
C SER A 49 -1.38 -4.36 -9.06
N THR A 50 -0.75 -4.65 -7.93
CA THR A 50 -1.43 -4.91 -6.67
C THR A 50 -0.81 -4.13 -5.51
N ILE A 51 -1.62 -3.88 -4.49
CA ILE A 51 -1.18 -3.27 -3.23
C ILE A 51 -1.64 -4.14 -2.07
N THR A 52 -0.70 -4.44 -1.17
CA THR A 52 -1.02 -5.03 0.14
C THR A 52 -0.50 -4.15 1.25
N ILE A 53 -1.27 -4.01 2.32
CA ILE A 53 -0.99 -3.10 3.44
C ILE A 53 -0.99 -3.91 4.73
N TYR A 54 0.08 -3.79 5.51
CA TYR A 54 0.13 -4.46 6.81
C TYR A 54 1.01 -3.68 7.79
N GLN A 55 0.76 -3.90 9.07
CA GLN A 55 1.60 -3.34 10.13
C GLN A 55 2.91 -4.12 10.19
N SER A 56 4.03 -3.43 10.03
CA SER A 56 5.37 -4.04 10.01
C SER A 56 6.17 -3.80 11.28
N GLY A 57 5.68 -2.96 12.18
CA GLY A 57 6.31 -2.67 13.45
C GLY A 57 5.42 -3.02 14.63
N PRO A 58 5.94 -2.83 15.86
CA PRO A 58 5.16 -3.12 17.07
C PRO A 58 4.01 -2.14 17.28
N ASP A 59 2.99 -2.58 18.01
CA ASP A 59 1.88 -1.72 18.42
C ASP A 59 2.33 -0.68 19.46
N SER A 60 1.68 0.47 19.44
CA SER A 60 1.80 1.47 20.49
C SER A 60 0.65 1.30 21.48
N LEU A 61 0.99 1.22 22.76
CA LEU A 61 0.00 1.02 23.82
C LEU A 61 -0.43 2.31 24.54
N GLY A 62 0.29 3.41 24.32
CA GLY A 62 -0.01 4.70 24.95
C GLY A 62 -1.07 5.51 24.22
N GLU A 63 -1.28 6.74 24.68
CA GLU A 63 -2.20 7.69 24.04
C GLU A 63 -1.62 8.30 22.76
N ILE A 64 -0.30 8.37 22.67
CA ILE A 64 0.42 8.77 21.47
C ILE A 64 0.96 7.51 20.83
N TYR A 65 0.73 7.33 19.54
CA TYR A 65 1.26 6.18 18.85
C TYR A 65 2.14 6.57 17.68
N ASP A 66 3.05 5.65 17.38
CA ASP A 66 4.03 5.75 16.32
C ASP A 66 4.25 4.32 15.81
N VAL A 67 3.54 4.00 14.75
CA VAL A 67 3.46 2.62 14.25
C VAL A 67 3.89 2.58 12.80
N ASN A 68 4.78 1.65 12.46
CA ASN A 68 5.25 1.45 11.10
C ASN A 68 4.38 0.45 10.35
N HIS A 69 4.12 0.78 9.11
CA HIS A 69 3.40 -0.07 8.17
C HIS A 69 4.22 -0.25 6.90
N THR A 70 3.97 -1.33 6.19
CA THR A 70 4.53 -1.56 4.87
C THR A 70 3.39 -1.64 3.87
N VAL A 71 3.52 -0.89 2.79
CA VAL A 71 2.63 -0.96 1.64
C VAL A 71 3.44 -1.55 0.50
N ASN A 72 3.17 -2.80 0.17
CA ASN A 72 3.83 -3.47 -0.94
C ASN A 72 3.13 -3.13 -2.25
N CYS A 73 3.90 -2.57 -3.18
CA CYS A 73 3.43 -2.18 -4.50
C CYS A 73 4.05 -3.12 -5.53
N ARG A 74 3.25 -4.06 -6.03
CA ARG A 74 3.72 -5.11 -6.93
C ARG A 74 3.19 -4.90 -8.33
N ALA A 75 4.04 -5.18 -9.31
CA ALA A 75 3.69 -5.10 -10.72
C ALA A 75 4.59 -6.00 -11.56
N SER A 76 4.20 -6.25 -12.80
CA SER A 76 4.92 -7.14 -13.70
C SER A 76 6.24 -6.56 -14.21
N THR A 77 6.47 -5.26 -14.08
CA THR A 77 7.72 -4.61 -14.46
C THR A 77 8.22 -3.71 -13.35
N GLU A 78 9.54 -3.46 -13.35
CA GLU A 78 10.17 -2.56 -12.39
C GLU A 78 9.58 -1.16 -12.47
N THR A 79 9.41 -0.63 -13.67
CA THR A 79 8.85 0.71 -13.89
C THR A 79 7.45 0.85 -13.33
N LYS A 80 6.59 -0.14 -13.57
CA LYS A 80 5.23 -0.13 -13.04
C LYS A 80 5.21 -0.17 -11.52
N ALA A 81 6.06 -1.01 -10.91
CA ALA A 81 6.17 -1.10 -9.45
C ALA A 81 6.64 0.23 -8.86
N LYS A 82 7.65 0.85 -9.44
CA LYS A 82 8.15 2.18 -9.02
C LYS A 82 7.08 3.25 -9.14
N ASN A 83 6.37 3.30 -10.26
CA ASN A 83 5.33 4.30 -10.48
C ASN A 83 4.19 4.13 -9.46
N LEU A 84 3.82 2.90 -9.17
CA LEU A 84 2.80 2.62 -8.17
C LEU A 84 3.25 3.07 -6.77
N ALA A 85 4.49 2.76 -6.39
CA ALA A 85 5.05 3.17 -5.10
C ALA A 85 5.09 4.70 -4.95
N ARG A 86 5.47 5.42 -6.01
CA ARG A 86 5.46 6.88 -6.01
C ARG A 86 4.07 7.45 -5.87
N ALA A 87 3.08 6.85 -6.54
CA ALA A 87 1.69 7.27 -6.43
C ALA A 87 1.17 7.06 -5.00
N VAL A 88 1.51 5.93 -4.39
CA VAL A 88 1.16 5.64 -2.98
C VAL A 88 1.78 6.66 -2.04
N ALA A 89 3.07 6.93 -2.20
CA ALA A 89 3.77 7.92 -1.37
C ALA A 89 3.19 9.32 -1.55
N THR A 90 2.87 9.71 -2.77
CA THR A 90 2.25 11.02 -3.07
C THR A 90 0.88 11.14 -2.41
N ALA A 91 0.10 10.05 -2.41
CA ALA A 91 -1.23 10.03 -1.82
C ALA A 91 -1.21 10.11 -0.29
N LEU A 92 -0.16 9.56 0.34
CA LEU A 92 -0.10 9.40 1.79
C LEU A 92 0.82 10.39 2.51
N HIS A 93 1.95 10.76 1.89
CA HIS A 93 2.99 11.51 2.60
C HIS A 93 2.48 12.85 3.12
N ARG A 94 2.60 13.06 4.43
CA ARG A 94 2.13 14.25 5.17
C ARG A 94 0.61 14.46 5.13
N VAL A 95 -0.14 13.46 4.72
CA VAL A 95 -1.60 13.53 4.77
C VAL A 95 -2.04 13.34 6.22
N THR A 96 -2.95 14.20 6.67
CA THR A 96 -3.59 14.07 7.96
C THR A 96 -4.94 13.39 7.75
N PHE A 97 -5.16 12.28 8.42
CA PHE A 97 -6.40 11.54 8.37
C PHE A 97 -6.84 11.22 9.79
N SER A 98 -8.03 11.71 10.18
CA SER A 98 -8.48 11.62 11.56
C SER A 98 -7.49 12.35 12.50
N LYS A 99 -6.93 11.69 13.48
CA LYS A 99 -5.90 12.25 14.38
C LYS A 99 -4.51 11.74 14.05
N MET A 100 -4.32 11.26 12.82
CA MET A 100 -3.07 10.65 12.37
C MET A 100 -2.41 11.47 11.29
N MET A 101 -1.09 11.38 11.21
CA MET A 101 -0.32 11.88 10.09
C MET A 101 0.58 10.76 9.58
N PHE A 102 0.73 10.66 8.26
CA PHE A 102 1.52 9.64 7.61
C PHE A 102 2.83 10.23 7.08
N TYR A 103 3.92 9.51 7.31
CA TYR A 103 5.23 9.83 6.73
C TYR A 103 5.71 8.63 5.92
N CYS A 104 6.00 8.86 4.65
CA CYS A 104 6.35 7.78 3.72
C CYS A 104 7.81 7.82 3.31
N SER A 105 8.41 6.63 3.17
CA SER A 105 9.69 6.39 2.53
C SER A 105 9.50 5.35 1.45
N VAL A 106 9.91 5.65 0.22
CA VAL A 106 9.88 4.69 -0.88
C VAL A 106 11.18 3.90 -0.85
N GLU A 107 11.06 2.59 -0.68
CA GLU A 107 12.21 1.70 -0.61
C GLU A 107 12.69 1.30 -2.02
N GLN A 108 13.76 0.51 -2.07
CA GLN A 108 14.27 -0.02 -3.34
C GLN A 108 13.35 -1.11 -3.88
N VAL A 109 13.28 -1.19 -5.21
CA VAL A 109 12.55 -2.27 -5.87
C VAL A 109 13.22 -3.61 -5.57
N ILE A 110 12.40 -4.59 -5.21
CA ILE A 110 12.83 -5.97 -5.00
C ILE A 110 12.49 -6.75 -6.27
N PRO A 111 13.48 -7.32 -6.98
CA PRO A 111 13.21 -8.10 -8.18
C PRO A 111 12.48 -9.41 -7.83
N PRO A 112 11.75 -10.00 -8.79
CA PRO A 112 11.07 -11.27 -8.55
C PRO A 112 12.06 -12.39 -8.27
N ALA A 113 11.69 -13.31 -7.37
CA ALA A 113 12.51 -14.46 -7.02
C ALA A 113 12.48 -15.53 -8.12
N ASP A 114 11.36 -15.64 -8.84
CA ASP A 114 11.17 -16.59 -9.93
C ASP A 114 10.03 -16.14 -10.86
N GLU A 115 9.63 -16.99 -11.80
CA GLU A 115 8.58 -16.68 -12.79
C GLU A 115 7.18 -16.54 -12.19
N THR A 116 6.97 -17.02 -10.98
CA THR A 116 5.67 -16.94 -10.30
C THR A 116 5.51 -15.69 -9.44
N ASP A 117 6.53 -14.85 -9.40
CA ASP A 117 6.55 -13.64 -8.60
C ASP A 117 6.66 -12.40 -9.51
N ASN A 118 6.47 -11.23 -8.95
CA ASN A 118 6.59 -9.97 -9.66
C ASN A 118 7.51 -9.00 -8.91
N PHE A 119 7.76 -7.83 -9.52
CA PHE A 119 8.54 -6.79 -8.88
C PHE A 119 7.74 -6.20 -7.72
N ASN A 120 8.41 -5.96 -6.60
CA ASN A 120 7.81 -5.34 -5.42
C ASN A 120 8.59 -4.08 -5.06
N ASN A 121 7.90 -2.96 -4.96
CA ASN A 121 8.50 -1.74 -4.44
C ASN A 121 7.79 -1.35 -3.13
N PRO A 122 8.36 -1.73 -1.98
CA PRO A 122 7.75 -1.40 -0.70
C PRO A 122 7.76 0.11 -0.44
N VAL A 123 6.71 0.59 0.21
CA VAL A 123 6.65 1.93 0.79
C VAL A 123 6.49 1.75 2.29
N THR A 124 7.42 2.30 3.06
CA THR A 124 7.31 2.32 4.51
C THR A 124 6.48 3.52 4.91
N VAL A 125 5.43 3.29 5.68
CA VAL A 125 4.54 4.34 6.17
C VAL A 125 4.60 4.37 7.69
N ARG A 126 5.10 5.48 8.21
CA ARG A 126 5.10 5.74 9.65
C ARG A 126 3.83 6.49 9.99
N VAL A 127 3.00 5.90 10.83
CA VAL A 127 1.74 6.48 11.28
C VAL A 127 1.95 7.06 12.67
N MET A 128 1.81 8.37 12.79
CA MET A 128 1.96 9.08 14.06
C MET A 128 0.66 9.80 14.40
N GLY A 129 0.28 9.76 15.68
CA GLY A 129 -0.93 10.43 16.09
C GLY A 129 -1.28 10.23 17.54
N THR A 130 -2.50 10.64 17.87
CA THR A 130 -3.07 10.48 19.22
C THR A 130 -4.37 9.69 19.13
N LYS A 131 -4.61 8.95 20.18
CA LYS A 131 -5.88 8.22 20.30
C LYS A 131 -7.06 9.14 20.61
#